data_34abc658b66c1586c9a34482d113f8c4
#
_entry.id   34abc658b66c1586c9a34482d113f8c4
#
_cell.length_a   1.000
_cell.length_b   1.000
_cell.length_c   1.000
_cell.angle_alpha   90.00
_cell.angle_beta   90.00
_cell.angle_gamma   90.00
#
_symmetry.space_group_name_H-M   'P 1'
#
loop_
_entity.id
_entity.type
_entity.pdbx_description
1 polymer ?
#
loop_
_entity_poly.entity_id
_entity_poly.type
_entity_poly.pdbx_seq_one_letter_code
_entity_poly.pdbx_strand_id
1 'polypeptide(L)'
;FAGTLGLCVLAIAIIAVKQRKTGVPVRLPLLLLGLIIFQAALGMWTVTLNLLPVVVMGHLLGGFSVLSCLFILYLRLRNTAYKLPKNNDTPSASEMHDNAIGDLPQAKVFQRNLRRFAFIGLGVLVTQIALGGWTSANYAALACTEMPVCESGWQERIDIAGAFSVPDADNYEFGAHDYGERVTMHIVHRFGAVVTFLYLLALGICVLVSRHATDKQKYVGAFMLVALCTQVALGLSNIIFMLPLAVAVMHNAVAAVLLLSLLNLIFTVFLSLENDQA
;
A
#
# COMPACT_ATOMS: atom_id res chain seq x y z
N PHE A 1 4.54 -5.94 -21.51
CA PHE A 1 4.54 -4.95 -20.41
C PHE A 1 5.60 -5.27 -19.36
N ALA A 2 5.65 -6.47 -18.76
CA ALA A 2 6.61 -6.79 -17.69
C ALA A 2 8.07 -6.67 -18.13
N GLY A 3 8.43 -7.15 -19.33
CA GLY A 3 9.77 -7.01 -19.88
C GLY A 3 10.19 -5.55 -20.11
N THR A 4 9.26 -4.72 -20.61
CA THR A 4 9.51 -3.28 -20.79
C THR A 4 9.78 -2.59 -19.45
N LEU A 5 8.98 -2.90 -18.41
CA LEU A 5 9.20 -2.38 -17.07
C LEU A 5 10.58 -2.82 -16.52
N GLY A 6 10.96 -4.08 -16.73
CA GLY A 6 12.27 -4.61 -16.34
C GLY A 6 13.43 -3.86 -16.99
N LEU A 7 13.33 -3.58 -18.29
CA LEU A 7 14.34 -2.79 -19.02
C LEU A 7 14.41 -1.35 -18.52
N CYS A 8 13.27 -0.71 -18.22
CA CYS A 8 13.26 0.63 -17.65
C CYS A 8 13.96 0.67 -16.28
N VAL A 9 13.68 -0.29 -15.40
CA VAL A 9 14.31 -0.36 -14.08
C VAL A 9 15.81 -0.67 -14.19
N LEU A 10 16.21 -1.54 -15.12
CA LEU A 10 17.63 -1.77 -15.43
C LEU A 10 18.32 -0.48 -15.87
N ALA A 11 17.70 0.29 -16.76
CA ALA A 11 18.25 1.57 -17.20
C ALA A 11 18.39 2.56 -16.03
N ILE A 12 17.37 2.66 -15.16
CA ILE A 12 17.41 3.49 -13.94
C ILE A 12 18.56 3.05 -13.03
N ALA A 13 18.77 1.75 -12.82
CA ALA A 13 19.83 1.22 -11.99
C ALA A 13 21.22 1.55 -12.59
N ILE A 14 21.42 1.38 -13.90
CA ILE A 14 22.67 1.73 -14.60
C ILE A 14 22.96 3.22 -14.47
N ILE A 15 21.97 4.10 -14.71
CA ILE A 15 22.12 5.55 -14.58
C ILE A 15 22.51 5.93 -13.15
N ALA A 16 21.82 5.36 -12.15
CA ALA A 16 22.10 5.62 -10.74
C ALA A 16 23.55 5.22 -10.36
N VAL A 17 24.03 4.07 -10.83
CA VAL A 17 25.40 3.61 -10.59
C VAL A 17 26.43 4.53 -11.28
N LYS A 18 26.17 4.94 -12.54
CA LYS A 18 27.06 5.87 -13.26
C LYS A 18 27.12 7.24 -12.59
N GLN A 19 25.99 7.71 -12.07
CA GLN A 19 25.87 9.03 -11.43
C GLN A 19 26.08 8.99 -9.91
N ARG A 20 26.59 7.90 -9.33
CA ARG A 20 26.77 7.75 -7.87
C ARG A 20 27.60 8.86 -7.21
N LYS A 21 28.51 9.48 -7.96
CA LYS A 21 29.37 10.57 -7.47
C LYS A 21 28.64 11.92 -7.37
N THR A 22 27.46 12.07 -7.98
CA THR A 22 26.64 13.30 -7.97
C THR A 22 25.56 13.31 -6.88
N GLY A 23 25.61 12.35 -5.93
CA GLY A 23 24.63 12.28 -4.83
C GLY A 23 23.31 11.56 -5.17
N VAL A 24 23.19 10.96 -6.36
CA VAL A 24 22.01 10.18 -6.75
C VAL A 24 21.91 8.92 -5.88
N PRO A 25 20.72 8.61 -5.31
CA PRO A 25 20.54 7.41 -4.49
C PRO A 25 20.69 6.14 -5.34
N VAL A 26 21.65 5.28 -4.97
CA VAL A 26 21.95 4.03 -5.72
C VAL A 26 21.26 2.82 -5.11
N ARG A 27 21.07 2.80 -3.78
CA ARG A 27 20.54 1.63 -3.06
C ARG A 27 19.13 1.25 -3.51
N LEU A 28 18.24 2.23 -3.66
CA LEU A 28 16.84 1.98 -4.02
C LEU A 28 16.67 1.47 -5.47
N PRO A 29 17.34 2.03 -6.50
CA PRO A 29 17.35 1.45 -7.85
C PRO A 29 17.89 0.01 -7.92
N LEU A 30 18.93 -0.32 -7.15
CA LEU A 30 19.45 -1.70 -7.10
C LEU A 30 18.47 -2.66 -6.40
N LEU A 31 17.83 -2.22 -5.32
CA LEU A 31 16.76 -2.99 -4.68
C LEU A 31 15.61 -3.26 -5.65
N LEU A 32 15.19 -2.24 -6.40
CA LEU A 32 14.15 -2.37 -7.43
C LEU A 32 14.53 -3.38 -8.51
N LEU A 33 15.78 -3.37 -8.97
CA LEU A 33 16.25 -4.34 -9.95
C LEU A 33 16.18 -5.77 -9.39
N GLY A 34 16.61 -5.99 -8.15
CA GLY A 34 16.47 -7.29 -7.48
C GLY A 34 15.01 -7.73 -7.32
N LEU A 35 14.13 -6.81 -6.91
CA LEU A 35 12.70 -7.08 -6.79
C LEU A 35 12.05 -7.46 -8.12
N ILE A 36 12.41 -6.79 -9.23
CA ILE A 36 11.85 -7.11 -10.55
C ILE A 36 12.31 -8.48 -11.04
N ILE A 37 13.57 -8.85 -10.83
CA ILE A 37 14.09 -10.18 -11.16
C ILE A 37 13.32 -11.24 -10.35
N PHE A 38 13.15 -11.01 -9.05
CA PHE A 38 12.36 -11.90 -8.19
C PHE A 38 10.89 -11.99 -8.62
N GLN A 39 10.30 -10.86 -9.03
CA GLN A 39 8.93 -10.82 -9.57
C GLN A 39 8.78 -11.63 -10.86
N ALA A 40 9.77 -11.59 -11.74
CA ALA A 40 9.76 -12.40 -12.95
C ALA A 40 9.80 -13.91 -12.62
N ALA A 41 10.59 -14.31 -11.62
CA ALA A 41 10.63 -15.70 -11.13
C ALA A 41 9.28 -16.11 -10.52
N LEU A 42 8.69 -15.27 -9.64
CA LEU A 42 7.36 -15.54 -9.07
C LEU A 42 6.30 -15.63 -10.16
N GLY A 43 6.31 -14.73 -11.15
CA GLY A 43 5.37 -14.77 -12.28
C GLY A 43 5.50 -16.05 -13.13
N MET A 44 6.71 -16.56 -13.32
CA MET A 44 6.93 -17.87 -13.94
C MET A 44 6.36 -19.00 -13.07
N TRP A 45 6.62 -18.98 -11.76
CA TRP A 45 6.15 -19.99 -10.84
C TRP A 45 4.63 -19.99 -10.65
N THR A 46 3.93 -18.88 -10.86
CA THR A 46 2.45 -18.91 -10.85
C THR A 46 1.89 -19.87 -11.91
N VAL A 47 2.56 -19.99 -13.07
CA VAL A 47 2.16 -20.90 -14.14
C VAL A 47 2.70 -22.30 -13.92
N THR A 48 4.00 -22.45 -13.62
CA THR A 48 4.65 -23.76 -13.51
C THR A 48 4.28 -24.55 -12.26
N LEU A 49 3.78 -23.87 -11.22
CA LEU A 49 3.26 -24.50 -9.98
C LEU A 49 1.73 -24.45 -9.91
N ASN A 50 1.05 -24.42 -11.06
CA ASN A 50 -0.39 -24.56 -11.17
C ASN A 50 -1.17 -23.67 -10.20
N LEU A 51 -0.81 -22.35 -10.17
CA LEU A 51 -1.44 -21.32 -9.33
C LEU A 51 -1.30 -21.54 -7.82
N LEU A 52 -0.19 -22.10 -7.36
CA LEU A 52 0.08 -22.29 -5.93
C LEU A 52 -0.19 -20.98 -5.15
N PRO A 53 -1.12 -20.96 -4.16
CA PRO A 53 -1.62 -19.72 -3.55
C PRO A 53 -0.55 -18.83 -2.93
N VAL A 54 0.47 -19.42 -2.30
CA VAL A 54 1.61 -18.67 -1.70
C VAL A 54 2.40 -17.92 -2.78
N VAL A 55 2.60 -18.53 -3.94
CA VAL A 55 3.31 -17.90 -5.07
C VAL A 55 2.48 -16.79 -5.69
N VAL A 56 1.18 -17.02 -5.89
CA VAL A 56 0.25 -16.01 -6.41
C VAL A 56 0.19 -14.80 -5.48
N MET A 57 0.03 -15.03 -4.17
CA MET A 57 0.03 -13.97 -3.16
C MET A 57 1.40 -13.26 -3.09
N GLY A 58 2.50 -14.00 -3.15
CA GLY A 58 3.86 -13.45 -3.18
C GLY A 58 4.09 -12.56 -4.40
N HIS A 59 3.60 -12.97 -5.58
CA HIS A 59 3.66 -12.17 -6.80
C HIS A 59 2.83 -10.88 -6.68
N LEU A 60 1.64 -10.95 -6.10
CA LEU A 60 0.81 -9.77 -5.83
C LEU A 60 1.52 -8.78 -4.89
N LEU A 61 1.95 -9.24 -3.71
CA LEU A 61 2.63 -8.38 -2.72
C LEU A 61 3.95 -7.81 -3.24
N GLY A 62 4.68 -8.59 -4.00
CA GLY A 62 5.90 -8.14 -4.64
C GLY A 62 5.63 -7.08 -5.72
N GLY A 63 4.53 -7.19 -6.47
CA GLY A 63 4.07 -6.15 -7.40
C GLY A 63 3.78 -4.82 -6.69
N PHE A 64 3.04 -4.88 -5.56
CA PHE A 64 2.82 -3.71 -4.69
C PHE A 64 4.13 -3.14 -4.14
N SER A 65 5.11 -4.00 -3.82
CA SER A 65 6.43 -3.57 -3.33
C SER A 65 7.23 -2.85 -4.41
N VAL A 66 7.26 -3.35 -5.65
CA VAL A 66 7.89 -2.68 -6.79
C VAL A 66 7.26 -1.31 -7.03
N LEU A 67 5.93 -1.23 -7.06
CA LEU A 67 5.21 0.03 -7.24
C LEU A 67 5.52 1.03 -6.12
N SER A 68 5.55 0.57 -4.87
CA SER A 68 5.89 1.39 -3.69
C SER A 68 7.30 1.93 -3.76
N CYS A 69 8.29 1.09 -4.14
CA CYS A 69 9.68 1.51 -4.27
C CYS A 69 9.88 2.51 -5.42
N LEU A 70 9.21 2.31 -6.56
CA LEU A 70 9.21 3.26 -7.69
C LEU A 70 8.62 4.60 -7.26
N PHE A 71 7.52 4.58 -6.53
CA PHE A 71 6.88 5.80 -6.03
C PHE A 71 7.76 6.55 -5.02
N ILE A 72 8.41 5.85 -4.09
CA ILE A 72 9.36 6.46 -3.14
C ILE A 72 10.56 7.04 -3.89
N LEU A 73 11.07 6.36 -4.92
CA LEU A 73 12.15 6.87 -5.77
C LEU A 73 11.73 8.16 -6.47
N TYR A 74 10.53 8.17 -7.05
CA TYR A 74 9.96 9.38 -7.68
C TYR A 74 9.85 10.55 -6.69
N LEU A 75 9.30 10.31 -5.49
CA LEU A 75 9.17 11.35 -4.47
C LEU A 75 10.53 11.92 -4.03
N ARG A 76 11.55 11.08 -3.88
CA ARG A 76 12.92 11.50 -3.53
C ARG A 76 13.54 12.35 -4.63
N LEU A 77 13.49 11.89 -5.88
CA LEU A 77 14.06 12.61 -7.01
C LEU A 77 13.36 13.96 -7.22
N ARG A 78 12.03 14.00 -7.12
CA ARG A 78 11.25 15.24 -7.20
C ARG A 78 11.65 16.24 -6.11
N ASN A 79 11.82 15.77 -4.87
CA ASN A 79 12.23 16.63 -3.76
C ASN A 79 13.66 17.16 -3.94
N THR A 80 14.59 16.33 -4.43
CA THR A 80 15.96 16.76 -4.74
C THR A 80 16.00 17.78 -5.87
N ALA A 81 15.23 17.58 -6.94
CA ALA A 81 15.15 18.52 -8.05
C ALA A 81 14.57 19.90 -7.64
N TYR A 82 13.64 19.91 -6.67
CA TYR A 82 13.09 21.15 -6.13
C TYR A 82 14.09 21.92 -5.25
N LYS A 83 15.00 21.21 -4.56
CA LYS A 83 16.03 21.83 -3.70
C LYS A 83 17.25 22.38 -4.48
N LEU A 84 17.38 22.10 -5.78
CA LEU A 84 18.45 22.68 -6.61
C LEU A 84 18.18 24.19 -6.79
N PRO A 85 19.18 25.08 -6.58
CA PRO A 85 18.98 26.51 -6.74
C PRO A 85 18.57 26.80 -8.19
N LYS A 86 17.36 27.31 -8.36
CA LYS A 86 16.94 27.94 -9.60
C LYS A 86 17.78 29.21 -9.75
N ASN A 87 18.66 29.26 -10.74
CA ASN A 87 19.42 30.49 -11.03
C ASN A 87 18.43 31.66 -11.10
N ASN A 88 18.66 32.68 -10.24
CA ASN A 88 18.04 34.00 -10.22
C ASN A 88 16.77 34.23 -9.36
N ASP A 89 16.42 33.44 -8.39
CA ASP A 89 15.43 33.88 -7.42
C ASP A 89 16.10 34.25 -6.09
N THR A 90 16.28 35.55 -5.83
CA THR A 90 16.51 36.07 -4.47
C THR A 90 15.33 35.68 -3.60
N PRO A 91 15.55 35.14 -2.37
CA PRO A 91 14.46 34.81 -1.47
C PRO A 91 13.59 36.03 -1.22
N SER A 92 12.31 35.99 -1.57
CA SER A 92 11.40 37.08 -1.26
C SER A 92 11.20 37.11 0.25
N ALA A 93 11.32 38.32 0.83
CA ALA A 93 11.19 38.55 2.28
C ALA A 93 9.82 38.20 2.87
N SER A 94 8.88 37.69 2.07
CA SER A 94 7.53 37.29 2.49
C SER A 94 7.45 35.87 3.11
N GLU A 95 8.50 35.06 3.01
CA GLU A 95 8.50 33.70 3.60
C GLU A 95 8.97 33.70 5.09
N MET A 96 9.32 34.83 5.67
CA MET A 96 9.93 34.93 7.00
C MET A 96 8.95 35.32 8.11
N HIS A 97 7.64 35.34 7.89
CA HIS A 97 6.71 35.88 8.88
C HIS A 97 5.51 35.02 9.19
N ASP A 98 5.73 33.78 9.65
CA ASP A 98 4.67 33.03 10.36
C ASP A 98 5.23 31.97 11.32
N ASN A 99 6.21 32.32 12.13
CA ASN A 99 6.69 31.46 13.21
C ASN A 99 6.21 32.03 14.56
N ALA A 100 5.01 31.63 14.96
CA ALA A 100 4.57 31.72 16.32
C ALA A 100 5.48 30.82 17.20
N ILE A 101 6.45 31.42 17.89
CA ILE A 101 7.53 30.80 18.68
C ILE A 101 7.00 29.83 19.78
N GLY A 102 5.70 29.85 20.09
CA GLY A 102 5.08 29.03 21.13
C GLY A 102 4.70 27.60 20.76
N ASP A 103 4.50 27.28 19.46
CA ASP A 103 3.92 25.98 19.02
C ASP A 103 4.96 24.97 18.49
N LEU A 104 6.22 25.33 18.34
CA LEU A 104 7.28 24.48 17.76
C LEU A 104 7.48 23.14 18.49
N PRO A 105 7.50 23.07 19.84
CA PRO A 105 7.65 21.78 20.54
C PRO A 105 6.46 20.85 20.32
N GLN A 106 5.24 21.39 20.28
CA GLN A 106 4.02 20.61 20.09
C GLN A 106 3.89 20.12 18.65
N ALA A 107 4.26 20.91 17.66
CA ALA A 107 4.32 20.51 16.26
C ALA A 107 5.30 19.34 16.05
N LYS A 108 6.49 19.37 16.66
CA LYS A 108 7.46 18.27 16.61
C LYS A 108 6.93 16.98 17.25
N VAL A 109 6.25 17.09 18.38
CA VAL A 109 5.61 15.93 19.05
C VAL A 109 4.54 15.34 18.15
N PHE A 110 3.68 16.19 17.54
CA PHE A 110 2.67 15.76 16.59
C PHE A 110 3.29 15.02 15.39
N GLN A 111 4.29 15.60 14.72
CA GLN A 111 4.94 14.98 13.56
C GLN A 111 5.58 13.63 13.90
N ARG A 112 6.23 13.49 15.07
CA ARG A 112 6.78 12.20 15.53
C ARG A 112 5.70 11.16 15.77
N ASN A 113 4.59 11.54 16.39
CA ASN A 113 3.47 10.64 16.64
C ASN A 113 2.77 10.27 15.31
N LEU A 114 2.53 11.24 14.44
CA LEU A 114 1.97 11.00 13.11
C LEU A 114 2.82 10.00 12.32
N ARG A 115 4.15 10.13 12.37
CA ARG A 115 5.06 9.15 11.75
C ARG A 115 4.82 7.74 12.29
N ARG A 116 4.76 7.57 13.63
CA ARG A 116 4.54 6.25 14.26
C ARG A 116 3.20 5.66 13.84
N PHE A 117 2.12 6.43 13.94
CA PHE A 117 0.79 5.98 13.55
C PHE A 117 0.66 5.70 12.05
N ALA A 118 1.31 6.47 11.20
CA ALA A 118 1.32 6.20 9.76
C ALA A 118 2.07 4.90 9.41
N PHE A 119 3.16 4.56 10.12
CA PHE A 119 3.83 3.26 9.95
C PHE A 119 3.01 2.08 10.47
N ILE A 120 2.30 2.24 11.59
CA ILE A 120 1.35 1.22 12.07
C ILE A 120 0.24 1.05 11.03
N GLY A 121 -0.31 2.16 10.50
CA GLY A 121 -1.29 2.12 9.41
C GLY A 121 -0.79 1.42 8.16
N LEU A 122 0.49 1.60 7.81
CA LEU A 122 1.13 0.88 6.71
C LEU A 122 1.15 -0.63 6.97
N GLY A 123 1.53 -1.05 8.18
CA GLY A 123 1.49 -2.45 8.57
C GLY A 123 0.08 -3.05 8.50
N VAL A 124 -0.91 -2.34 9.04
CA VAL A 124 -2.33 -2.75 8.99
C VAL A 124 -2.81 -2.87 7.54
N LEU A 125 -2.52 -1.88 6.68
CA LEU A 125 -2.93 -1.90 5.28
C LEU A 125 -2.25 -3.02 4.49
N VAL A 126 -0.95 -3.25 4.67
CA VAL A 126 -0.22 -4.33 4.00
C VAL A 126 -0.77 -5.69 4.42
N THR A 127 -1.07 -5.88 5.71
CA THR A 127 -1.72 -7.11 6.21
C THR A 127 -3.09 -7.30 5.55
N GLN A 128 -3.89 -6.23 5.42
CA GLN A 128 -5.20 -6.31 4.77
C GLN A 128 -5.09 -6.66 3.28
N ILE A 129 -4.10 -6.10 2.57
CA ILE A 129 -3.80 -6.45 1.17
C ILE A 129 -3.40 -7.94 1.08
N ALA A 130 -2.57 -8.42 2.01
CA ALA A 130 -2.19 -9.83 2.06
C ALA A 130 -3.38 -10.76 2.30
N LEU A 131 -4.28 -10.41 3.25
CA LEU A 131 -5.52 -11.16 3.49
C LEU A 131 -6.43 -11.19 2.25
N GLY A 132 -6.55 -10.07 1.53
CA GLY A 132 -7.30 -9.99 0.28
C GLY A 132 -6.66 -10.85 -0.83
N GLY A 133 -5.35 -10.77 -0.95
CA GLY A 133 -4.57 -11.61 -1.88
C GLY A 133 -4.72 -13.10 -1.58
N TRP A 134 -4.70 -13.49 -0.31
CA TRP A 134 -4.93 -14.87 0.14
C TRP A 134 -6.34 -15.35 -0.20
N THR A 135 -7.36 -14.53 0.12
CA THR A 135 -8.77 -14.80 -0.20
C THR A 135 -8.97 -14.97 -1.71
N SER A 136 -8.33 -14.14 -2.52
CA SER A 136 -8.41 -14.20 -3.98
C SER A 136 -7.68 -15.41 -4.56
N ALA A 137 -6.45 -15.69 -4.09
CA ALA A 137 -5.64 -16.81 -4.57
C ALA A 137 -6.26 -18.18 -4.27
N ASN A 138 -7.09 -18.28 -3.22
CA ASN A 138 -7.79 -19.49 -2.81
C ASN A 138 -9.27 -19.55 -3.27
N TYR A 139 -9.68 -18.66 -4.20
CA TYR A 139 -11.07 -18.61 -4.71
C TYR A 139 -12.13 -18.48 -3.62
N ALA A 140 -11.80 -17.81 -2.51
CA ALA A 140 -12.67 -17.62 -1.35
C ALA A 140 -13.51 -16.33 -1.41
N ALA A 141 -13.36 -15.51 -2.48
CA ALA A 141 -13.98 -14.18 -2.55
C ALA A 141 -15.53 -14.20 -2.53
N LEU A 142 -16.16 -15.29 -2.90
CA LEU A 142 -17.63 -15.48 -2.86
C LEU A 142 -18.05 -16.60 -1.88
N ALA A 143 -17.20 -16.98 -0.95
CA ALA A 143 -17.54 -17.98 0.06
C ALA A 143 -18.62 -17.48 1.05
N CYS A 144 -18.78 -16.16 1.21
CA CYS A 144 -19.84 -15.51 1.99
C CYS A 144 -20.52 -14.46 1.12
N THR A 145 -21.76 -14.65 0.74
CA THR A 145 -22.52 -13.72 -0.11
C THR A 145 -23.48 -12.86 0.67
N GLU A 146 -23.89 -13.27 1.87
CA GLU A 146 -24.76 -12.48 2.74
C GLU A 146 -23.99 -11.39 3.51
N MET A 147 -24.73 -10.36 3.88
CA MET A 147 -24.25 -9.20 4.61
C MET A 147 -25.00 -9.06 5.95
N PRO A 148 -24.38 -8.56 7.03
CA PRO A 148 -23.05 -7.96 7.09
C PRO A 148 -21.88 -8.97 7.24
N VAL A 149 -22.15 -10.19 7.69
CA VAL A 149 -21.06 -11.14 8.01
C VAL A 149 -21.02 -12.30 7.03
N CYS A 150 -21.96 -13.25 7.11
CA CYS A 150 -22.04 -14.45 6.27
C CYS A 150 -23.41 -15.12 6.52
N GLU A 151 -23.72 -16.20 5.81
CA GLU A 151 -24.91 -17.01 5.94
C GLU A 151 -25.02 -17.62 7.36
N SER A 152 -26.24 -17.92 7.81
CA SER A 152 -26.48 -18.52 9.14
C SER A 152 -25.66 -19.80 9.36
N GLY A 153 -25.12 -19.97 10.57
CA GLY A 153 -24.28 -21.12 10.92
C GLY A 153 -22.81 -21.01 10.46
N TRP A 154 -22.37 -19.83 10.01
CA TRP A 154 -20.98 -19.63 9.60
C TRP A 154 -19.97 -19.86 10.75
N GLN A 155 -20.36 -19.60 12.01
CA GLN A 155 -19.51 -19.78 13.19
C GLN A 155 -19.06 -21.25 13.37
N GLU A 156 -19.94 -22.20 13.02
CA GLU A 156 -19.67 -23.62 13.13
C GLU A 156 -18.70 -24.12 12.03
N ARG A 157 -18.48 -23.31 10.99
CA ARG A 157 -17.63 -23.60 9.84
C ARG A 157 -16.24 -23.00 9.94
N ILE A 158 -15.94 -22.28 11.03
CA ILE A 158 -14.64 -21.62 11.20
C ILE A 158 -13.55 -22.67 11.40
N ASP A 159 -12.60 -22.66 10.47
CA ASP A 159 -11.33 -23.40 10.57
C ASP A 159 -10.16 -22.48 10.25
N ILE A 160 -9.54 -21.91 11.30
CA ILE A 160 -8.41 -21.00 11.15
C ILE A 160 -7.14 -21.73 10.73
N ALA A 161 -6.92 -22.95 11.23
CA ALA A 161 -5.70 -23.72 10.93
C ALA A 161 -5.71 -24.16 9.46
N GLY A 162 -6.82 -24.72 8.98
CA GLY A 162 -7.00 -25.11 7.59
C GLY A 162 -6.96 -23.91 6.64
N ALA A 163 -7.65 -22.80 6.98
CA ALA A 163 -7.75 -21.61 6.15
C ALA A 163 -6.40 -20.94 5.81
N PHE A 164 -5.38 -21.09 6.65
CA PHE A 164 -4.04 -20.55 6.42
C PHE A 164 -2.98 -21.63 6.17
N SER A 165 -3.39 -22.85 5.91
CA SER A 165 -2.54 -23.93 5.41
C SER A 165 -2.40 -23.85 3.87
N VAL A 166 -1.57 -24.70 3.30
CA VAL A 166 -1.53 -24.95 1.85
C VAL A 166 -1.92 -26.41 1.67
N PRO A 167 -3.13 -26.70 1.17
CA PRO A 167 -3.54 -28.08 0.95
C PRO A 167 -2.68 -28.73 -0.14
N ASP A 168 -2.47 -30.03 -0.02
CA ASP A 168 -1.76 -30.81 -1.04
C ASP A 168 -2.69 -31.04 -2.23
N ALA A 169 -2.34 -30.49 -3.39
CA ALA A 169 -3.12 -30.57 -4.62
C ALA A 169 -2.21 -30.46 -5.85
N ASP A 170 -2.56 -31.18 -6.92
CA ASP A 170 -1.84 -31.11 -8.19
C ASP A 170 -2.12 -29.83 -8.97
N ASN A 171 -3.27 -29.19 -8.70
CA ASN A 171 -3.70 -27.95 -9.34
C ASN A 171 -4.55 -27.11 -8.36
N TYR A 172 -4.25 -25.84 -8.27
CA TYR A 172 -4.94 -24.90 -7.38
C TYR A 172 -5.94 -24.01 -8.14
N GLU A 173 -6.15 -24.23 -9.44
CA GLU A 173 -7.19 -23.55 -10.21
C GLU A 173 -8.56 -23.91 -9.63
N PHE A 174 -9.39 -22.89 -9.39
CA PHE A 174 -10.68 -22.93 -8.70
C PHE A 174 -10.64 -23.22 -7.19
N GLY A 175 -9.45 -23.28 -6.60
CA GLY A 175 -9.23 -23.45 -5.16
C GLY A 175 -9.18 -24.92 -4.72
N ALA A 176 -8.29 -25.22 -3.78
CA ALA A 176 -8.11 -26.56 -3.21
C ALA A 176 -8.61 -26.67 -1.76
N HIS A 177 -9.03 -25.57 -1.17
CA HIS A 177 -9.55 -25.51 0.20
C HIS A 177 -11.01 -25.92 0.31
N ASP A 178 -11.39 -26.50 1.45
CA ASP A 178 -12.76 -26.81 1.79
C ASP A 178 -13.61 -25.54 1.97
N TYR A 179 -14.94 -25.70 1.90
CA TYR A 179 -15.84 -24.58 2.01
C TYR A 179 -15.70 -23.81 3.33
N GLY A 180 -15.55 -24.51 4.48
CA GLY A 180 -15.35 -23.89 5.79
C GLY A 180 -14.08 -23.05 5.89
N GLU A 181 -12.98 -23.52 5.32
CA GLU A 181 -11.71 -22.82 5.21
C GLU A 181 -11.85 -21.53 4.37
N ARG A 182 -12.54 -21.61 3.23
CA ARG A 182 -12.81 -20.44 2.37
C ARG A 182 -13.73 -19.42 3.04
N VAL A 183 -14.75 -19.87 3.77
CA VAL A 183 -15.60 -19.03 4.63
C VAL A 183 -14.73 -18.28 5.65
N THR A 184 -13.82 -19.02 6.32
CA THR A 184 -12.91 -18.44 7.31
C THR A 184 -12.01 -17.36 6.71
N MET A 185 -11.38 -17.62 5.55
CA MET A 185 -10.55 -16.62 4.84
C MET A 185 -11.35 -15.34 4.54
N HIS A 186 -12.56 -15.50 4.00
CA HIS A 186 -13.41 -14.36 3.62
C HIS A 186 -13.83 -13.54 4.85
N ILE A 187 -14.21 -14.20 5.94
CA ILE A 187 -14.59 -13.54 7.19
C ILE A 187 -13.40 -12.79 7.79
N VAL A 188 -12.23 -13.41 7.88
CA VAL A 188 -11.01 -12.76 8.39
C VAL A 188 -10.65 -11.54 7.54
N HIS A 189 -10.78 -11.62 6.21
CA HIS A 189 -10.58 -10.48 5.32
C HIS A 189 -11.61 -9.36 5.58
N ARG A 190 -12.89 -9.67 5.80
CA ARG A 190 -13.92 -8.67 6.14
C ARG A 190 -13.65 -7.97 7.47
N PHE A 191 -13.30 -8.74 8.52
CA PHE A 191 -12.93 -8.13 9.81
C PHE A 191 -11.67 -7.28 9.70
N GLY A 192 -10.66 -7.75 8.98
CA GLY A 192 -9.46 -6.99 8.69
C GLY A 192 -9.79 -5.69 7.94
N ALA A 193 -10.76 -5.70 7.02
CA ALA A 193 -11.22 -4.51 6.32
C ALA A 193 -11.85 -3.48 7.26
N VAL A 194 -12.67 -3.92 8.23
CA VAL A 194 -13.25 -3.04 9.25
C VAL A 194 -12.15 -2.39 10.10
N VAL A 195 -11.19 -3.18 10.59
CA VAL A 195 -10.06 -2.68 11.38
C VAL A 195 -9.23 -1.67 10.57
N THR A 196 -8.91 -1.99 9.32
CA THR A 196 -8.15 -1.11 8.42
C THR A 196 -8.91 0.19 8.14
N PHE A 197 -10.21 0.09 7.87
CA PHE A 197 -11.07 1.25 7.64
C PHE A 197 -11.08 2.18 8.84
N LEU A 198 -11.39 1.67 10.03
CA LEU A 198 -11.47 2.48 11.25
C LEU A 198 -10.12 3.11 11.60
N TYR A 199 -9.03 2.37 11.44
CA TYR A 199 -7.69 2.88 11.72
C TYR A 199 -7.29 4.01 10.76
N LEU A 200 -7.41 3.80 9.44
CA LEU A 200 -7.04 4.80 8.44
C LEU A 200 -7.99 6.00 8.43
N LEU A 201 -9.27 5.79 8.74
CA LEU A 201 -10.25 6.87 8.93
C LEU A 201 -9.83 7.77 10.10
N ALA A 202 -9.52 7.18 11.26
CA ALA A 202 -9.06 7.93 12.43
C ALA A 202 -7.75 8.68 12.13
N LEU A 203 -6.78 8.04 11.46
CA LEU A 203 -5.52 8.67 11.06
C LEU A 203 -5.77 9.85 10.12
N GLY A 204 -6.59 9.68 9.08
CA GLY A 204 -6.91 10.72 8.11
C GLY A 204 -7.63 11.91 8.76
N ILE A 205 -8.63 11.66 9.61
CA ILE A 205 -9.34 12.71 10.36
C ILE A 205 -8.36 13.45 11.28
N CYS A 206 -7.50 12.74 12.02
CA CYS A 206 -6.47 13.34 12.87
C CYS A 206 -5.58 14.32 12.08
N VAL A 207 -5.16 13.94 10.86
CA VAL A 207 -4.38 14.83 9.98
C VAL A 207 -5.18 16.05 9.55
N LEU A 208 -6.46 15.88 9.16
CA LEU A 208 -7.30 16.97 8.65
C LEU A 208 -7.61 18.03 9.71
N VAL A 209 -7.92 17.60 10.94
CA VAL A 209 -8.33 18.52 12.01
C VAL A 209 -7.16 19.13 12.77
N SER A 210 -5.95 18.60 12.62
CA SER A 210 -4.78 19.08 13.35
C SER A 210 -4.30 20.43 12.80
N ARG A 211 -4.09 21.39 13.71
CA ARG A 211 -3.42 22.67 13.38
C ARG A 211 -1.92 22.52 13.12
N HIS A 212 -1.31 21.41 13.57
CA HIS A 212 0.11 21.09 13.40
C HIS A 212 0.41 20.28 12.13
N ALA A 213 -0.61 19.89 11.36
CA ALA A 213 -0.46 19.27 10.05
C ALA A 213 -0.27 20.33 8.98
N THR A 214 0.70 20.12 8.08
CA THR A 214 0.90 21.01 6.93
C THR A 214 -0.25 20.88 5.93
N ASP A 215 -0.49 21.92 5.09
CA ASP A 215 -1.53 21.87 4.06
C ASP A 215 -1.32 20.69 3.09
N LYS A 216 -0.05 20.37 2.77
CA LYS A 216 0.29 19.21 1.97
C LYS A 216 -0.13 17.89 2.64
N GLN A 217 0.08 17.76 3.96
CA GLN A 217 -0.35 16.59 4.72
C GLN A 217 -1.87 16.48 4.75
N LYS A 218 -2.59 17.60 4.95
CA LYS A 218 -4.05 17.65 4.90
C LYS A 218 -4.60 17.24 3.53
N TYR A 219 -4.01 17.74 2.45
CA TYR A 219 -4.39 17.35 1.10
C TYR A 219 -4.20 15.85 0.86
N VAL A 220 -3.03 15.31 1.23
CA VAL A 220 -2.74 13.88 1.10
C VAL A 220 -3.68 13.05 1.99
N GLY A 221 -3.96 13.51 3.22
CA GLY A 221 -4.92 12.89 4.14
C GLY A 221 -6.34 12.84 3.57
N ALA A 222 -6.82 13.94 2.98
CA ALA A 222 -8.12 13.99 2.33
C ALA A 222 -8.19 13.02 1.14
N PHE A 223 -7.17 13.00 0.29
CA PHE A 223 -7.08 12.07 -0.84
C PHE A 223 -7.07 10.61 -0.37
N MET A 224 -6.32 10.29 0.70
CA MET A 224 -6.30 8.96 1.32
C MET A 224 -7.68 8.54 1.81
N LEU A 225 -8.46 9.44 2.43
CA LEU A 225 -9.82 9.15 2.88
C LEU A 225 -10.78 8.89 1.71
N VAL A 226 -10.67 9.65 0.61
CA VAL A 226 -11.45 9.38 -0.61
C VAL A 226 -11.11 8.01 -1.18
N ALA A 227 -9.82 7.69 -1.29
CA ALA A 227 -9.39 6.36 -1.74
C ALA A 227 -9.88 5.24 -0.82
N LEU A 228 -9.86 5.46 0.51
CA LEU A 228 -10.35 4.51 1.51
C LEU A 228 -11.87 4.25 1.34
N CYS A 229 -12.68 5.28 1.21
CA CYS A 229 -14.12 5.13 0.99
C CYS A 229 -14.41 4.41 -0.34
N THR A 230 -13.68 4.76 -1.40
CA THR A 230 -13.78 4.08 -2.71
C THR A 230 -13.40 2.60 -2.61
N GLN A 231 -12.34 2.28 -1.85
CA GLN A 231 -11.90 0.90 -1.62
C GLN A 231 -12.96 0.05 -0.95
N VAL A 232 -13.62 0.59 0.08
CA VAL A 232 -14.72 -0.10 0.79
C VAL A 232 -15.92 -0.27 -0.15
N ALA A 233 -16.29 0.78 -0.89
CA ALA A 233 -17.40 0.69 -1.85
C ALA A 233 -17.17 -0.40 -2.91
N LEU A 234 -15.95 -0.48 -3.47
CA LEU A 234 -15.59 -1.53 -4.43
C LEU A 234 -15.57 -2.92 -3.78
N GLY A 235 -15.11 -3.04 -2.53
CA GLY A 235 -15.15 -4.30 -1.77
C GLY A 235 -16.57 -4.81 -1.58
N LEU A 236 -17.51 -3.95 -1.18
CA LEU A 236 -18.92 -4.28 -1.06
C LEU A 236 -19.54 -4.63 -2.43
N SER A 237 -19.20 -3.86 -3.46
CA SER A 237 -19.66 -4.11 -4.84
C SER A 237 -19.23 -5.48 -5.37
N ASN A 238 -18.05 -5.97 -5.01
CA ASN A 238 -17.59 -7.31 -5.38
C ASN A 238 -18.52 -8.41 -4.86
N ILE A 239 -19.07 -8.24 -3.66
CA ILE A 239 -20.01 -9.21 -3.06
C ILE A 239 -21.40 -9.05 -3.68
N ILE A 240 -21.92 -7.82 -3.71
CA ILE A 240 -23.30 -7.53 -4.17
C ILE A 240 -23.49 -7.93 -5.64
N PHE A 241 -22.50 -7.69 -6.49
CA PHE A 241 -22.57 -7.96 -7.93
C PHE A 241 -21.89 -9.27 -8.35
N MET A 242 -21.60 -10.17 -7.39
CA MET A 242 -21.02 -11.50 -7.64
C MET A 242 -19.71 -11.45 -8.41
N LEU A 243 -18.79 -10.58 -7.95
CA LEU A 243 -17.39 -10.46 -8.39
C LEU A 243 -17.23 -10.08 -9.90
N PRO A 244 -17.82 -8.98 -10.40
CA PRO A 244 -17.57 -8.57 -11.78
C PRO A 244 -16.09 -8.25 -11.96
N LEU A 245 -15.50 -8.73 -13.07
CA LEU A 245 -14.07 -8.56 -13.37
C LEU A 245 -13.61 -7.10 -13.25
N ALA A 246 -14.36 -6.15 -13.79
CA ALA A 246 -14.02 -4.73 -13.74
C ALA A 246 -13.96 -4.20 -12.30
N VAL A 247 -14.90 -4.60 -11.43
CA VAL A 247 -14.93 -4.20 -10.02
C VAL A 247 -13.77 -4.82 -9.24
N ALA A 248 -13.46 -6.09 -9.47
CA ALA A 248 -12.34 -6.80 -8.84
C ALA A 248 -10.99 -6.16 -9.23
N VAL A 249 -10.80 -5.82 -10.52
CA VAL A 249 -9.60 -5.12 -11.00
C VAL A 249 -9.49 -3.73 -10.38
N MET A 250 -10.59 -2.96 -10.35
CA MET A 250 -10.61 -1.63 -9.73
C MET A 250 -10.36 -1.68 -8.23
N HIS A 251 -10.86 -2.69 -7.52
CA HIS A 251 -10.58 -2.89 -6.10
C HIS A 251 -9.08 -3.05 -5.84
N ASN A 252 -8.36 -3.85 -6.64
CA ASN A 252 -6.91 -3.96 -6.56
C ASN A 252 -6.17 -2.65 -6.92
N ALA A 253 -6.64 -1.95 -7.95
CA ALA A 253 -6.05 -0.68 -8.37
C ALA A 253 -6.19 0.42 -7.30
N VAL A 254 -7.37 0.52 -6.68
CA VAL A 254 -7.62 1.50 -5.60
C VAL A 254 -6.85 1.11 -4.32
N ALA A 255 -6.66 -0.19 -4.03
CA ALA A 255 -5.76 -0.63 -2.95
C ALA A 255 -4.33 -0.12 -3.17
N ALA A 256 -3.82 -0.16 -4.41
CA ALA A 256 -2.53 0.42 -4.76
C ALA A 256 -2.51 1.94 -4.54
N VAL A 257 -3.54 2.66 -5.00
CA VAL A 257 -3.65 4.13 -4.78
C VAL A 257 -3.70 4.46 -3.28
N LEU A 258 -4.45 3.70 -2.49
CA LEU A 258 -4.52 3.88 -1.04
C LEU A 258 -3.14 3.66 -0.37
N LEU A 259 -2.41 2.61 -0.77
CA LEU A 259 -1.05 2.35 -0.29
C LEU A 259 -0.10 3.51 -0.65
N LEU A 260 -0.13 3.98 -1.91
CA LEU A 260 0.71 5.09 -2.35
C LEU A 260 0.36 6.40 -1.64
N SER A 261 -0.92 6.66 -1.35
CA SER A 261 -1.34 7.85 -0.60
C SER A 261 -0.79 7.83 0.84
N LEU A 262 -0.82 6.68 1.50
CA LEU A 262 -0.25 6.51 2.85
C LEU A 262 1.29 6.64 2.83
N LEU A 263 1.97 6.09 1.83
CA LEU A 263 3.41 6.28 1.64
C LEU A 263 3.77 7.76 1.38
N ASN A 264 2.92 8.48 0.62
CA ASN A 264 3.10 9.92 0.43
C ASN A 264 2.91 10.70 1.73
N LEU A 265 1.92 10.34 2.56
CA LEU A 265 1.75 10.94 3.90
C LEU A 265 3.01 10.71 4.75
N ILE A 266 3.52 9.49 4.82
CA ILE A 266 4.75 9.15 5.52
C ILE A 266 5.92 10.01 5.01
N PHE A 267 6.07 10.12 3.69
CA PHE A 267 7.13 10.92 3.08
C PHE A 267 7.04 12.40 3.45
N THR A 268 5.83 13.00 3.45
CA THR A 268 5.64 14.40 3.85
C THR A 268 5.99 14.63 5.32
N VAL A 269 5.72 13.66 6.19
CA VAL A 269 6.11 13.73 7.62
C VAL A 269 7.63 13.70 7.78
N PHE A 270 8.34 12.87 7.01
CA PHE A 270 9.81 12.86 7.03
C PHE A 270 10.38 14.22 6.62
N LEU A 271 9.86 14.83 5.56
CA LEU A 271 10.30 16.15 5.11
C LEU A 271 10.08 17.24 6.17
N SER A 272 8.95 17.18 6.88
CA SER A 272 8.67 18.14 7.96
C SER A 272 9.67 17.99 9.12
N LEU A 273 10.08 16.76 9.46
CA LEU A 273 11.04 16.49 10.52
C LEU A 273 12.49 16.83 10.12
N GLU A 274 12.85 16.72 8.84
CA GLU A 274 14.17 17.12 8.33
C GLU A 274 14.34 18.65 8.34
N ASN A 275 13.33 19.38 7.88
CA ASN A 275 13.38 20.84 7.83
C ASN A 275 13.48 21.48 9.24
N ASP A 276 13.00 20.79 10.27
CA ASP A 276 13.12 21.23 11.66
C ASP A 276 14.51 21.02 12.27
N GLN A 277 15.42 20.32 11.58
CA GLN A 277 16.78 20.03 12.04
C GLN A 277 17.86 20.88 11.33
N ALA A 278 17.48 21.53 10.24
CA ALA A 278 18.32 22.43 9.42
C ALA A 278 18.18 23.88 9.88
#